data_65dd1e20e9762f4dbecc6a152805eda9
#
_entry.id   65dd1e20e9762f4dbecc6a152805eda9
#
_cell.length_a   1.000
_cell.length_b   1.000
_cell.length_c   1.000
_cell.angle_alpha   90.00
_cell.angle_beta   90.00
_cell.angle_gamma   90.00
#
_symmetry.space_group_name_H-M   'P 1'
#
loop_
_entity.id
_entity.type
_entity.pdbx_description
1 polymer ?
#
loop_
_entity_poly.entity_id
_entity_poly.type
_entity_poly.pdbx_seq_one_letter_code
_entity_poly.pdbx_strand_id
1 'polypeptide(L)'
;MALNNFYSGFVKNPYLSTYLFNPEILPIVQADYSDWTWYLKTLNEKQKEAVRKAVSSNGIFLLQSPPGTGKTQVIAETVAQMVKKGKKVLISSETHKAIDNVFERLPKIAEIVPVRLIPSNNKKNDNVFDPKFLVDNFYFNISSNMEKAVERY
;
A
#
# COMPACT_ATOMS: atom_id res chain seq x y z
N MET A 1 -19.89 -2.84 -16.51
CA MET A 1 -20.30 -3.48 -15.25
C MET A 1 -19.99 -2.59 -14.03
N ALA A 2 -18.76 -2.17 -13.77
CA ALA A 2 -18.42 -1.34 -12.59
C ALA A 2 -19.14 0.01 -12.54
N LEU A 3 -19.24 0.73 -13.67
CA LEU A 3 -19.93 2.02 -13.75
C LEU A 3 -21.43 1.89 -13.48
N ASN A 4 -22.07 0.84 -13.97
CA ASN A 4 -23.49 0.59 -13.73
C ASN A 4 -23.77 0.28 -12.26
N ASN A 5 -22.88 -0.49 -11.59
CA ASN A 5 -22.99 -0.72 -10.16
C ASN A 5 -22.81 0.57 -9.35
N PHE A 6 -21.94 1.46 -9.82
CA PHE A 6 -21.74 2.77 -9.20
C PHE A 6 -23.00 3.64 -9.28
N TYR A 7 -23.62 3.73 -10.48
CA TYR A 7 -24.87 4.47 -10.67
C TYR A 7 -26.07 3.85 -9.94
N SER A 8 -26.08 2.53 -9.78
CA SER A 8 -27.14 1.80 -9.08
C SER A 8 -26.98 1.77 -7.56
N GLY A 9 -25.93 2.41 -7.02
CA GLY A 9 -25.63 2.39 -5.58
C GLY A 9 -25.11 1.06 -5.03
N PHE A 10 -24.87 0.06 -5.88
CA PHE A 10 -24.26 -1.22 -5.50
C PHE A 10 -22.75 -1.10 -5.33
N VAL A 11 -22.32 -0.22 -4.44
CA VAL A 11 -20.91 0.00 -4.09
C VAL A 11 -20.70 -0.27 -2.61
N LYS A 12 -19.53 -0.79 -2.25
CA LYS A 12 -19.20 -1.08 -0.83
C LYS A 12 -19.18 0.17 0.04
N ASN A 13 -18.87 1.32 -0.53
CA ASN A 13 -18.96 2.61 0.15
C ASN A 13 -20.10 3.43 -0.50
N PRO A 14 -21.29 3.51 0.11
CA PRO A 14 -22.42 4.24 -0.45
C PRO A 14 -22.17 5.76 -0.55
N TYR A 15 -21.21 6.27 0.22
CA TYR A 15 -20.86 7.70 0.21
C TYR A 15 -19.85 8.06 -0.89
N LEU A 16 -19.33 7.09 -1.63
CA LEU A 16 -18.31 7.33 -2.66
C LEU A 16 -18.79 8.27 -3.76
N SER A 17 -20.04 8.11 -4.23
CA SER A 17 -20.65 9.01 -5.20
C SER A 17 -20.76 10.43 -4.66
N THR A 18 -21.21 10.57 -3.41
CA THR A 18 -21.34 11.86 -2.75
C THR A 18 -19.97 12.55 -2.61
N TYR A 19 -18.94 11.84 -2.25
CA TYR A 19 -17.58 12.38 -2.14
C TYR A 19 -17.01 12.83 -3.48
N LEU A 20 -17.33 12.12 -4.58
CA LEU A 20 -16.84 12.48 -5.91
C LEU A 20 -17.57 13.66 -6.54
N PHE A 21 -18.89 13.77 -6.31
CA PHE A 21 -19.72 14.80 -6.94
C PHE A 21 -19.94 16.03 -6.07
N ASN A 22 -19.81 15.90 -4.75
CA ASN A 22 -19.94 16.99 -3.79
C ASN A 22 -18.74 17.03 -2.85
N PRO A 23 -17.53 17.36 -3.33
CA PRO A 23 -16.31 17.34 -2.52
C PRO A 23 -16.36 18.34 -1.34
N GLU A 24 -17.25 19.31 -1.37
CA GLU A 24 -17.43 20.33 -0.34
C GLU A 24 -17.89 19.75 1.01
N ILE A 25 -18.56 18.60 0.98
CA ILE A 25 -19.00 17.91 2.20
C ILE A 25 -17.93 17.00 2.82
N LEU A 26 -16.78 16.88 2.16
CA LEU A 26 -15.66 16.14 2.74
C LEU A 26 -15.18 16.89 3.99
N PRO A 27 -15.09 16.21 5.13
CA PRO A 27 -14.55 16.84 6.33
C PRO A 27 -13.11 17.27 6.06
N ILE A 28 -12.79 18.52 6.38
CA ILE A 28 -11.41 18.99 6.37
C ILE A 28 -10.68 18.23 7.47
N VAL A 29 -9.91 17.24 7.08
CA VAL A 29 -9.13 16.44 8.02
C VAL A 29 -7.90 17.24 8.41
N GLN A 30 -7.81 17.60 9.69
CA GLN A 30 -6.57 18.11 10.23
C GLN A 30 -5.56 16.96 10.29
N ALA A 31 -4.37 17.18 9.74
CA ALA A 31 -3.30 16.21 9.83
C ALA A 31 -2.91 16.02 11.31
N ASP A 32 -2.78 14.78 11.72
CA ASP A 32 -2.23 14.43 13.02
C ASP A 32 -0.72 14.71 13.01
N TYR A 33 -0.26 15.62 13.87
CA TYR A 33 1.13 16.00 14.02
C TYR A 33 1.80 15.37 15.26
N SER A 34 1.16 14.37 15.89
CA SER A 34 1.75 13.58 16.96
C SER A 34 3.06 12.90 16.50
N ASP A 35 3.81 12.34 17.43
CA ASP A 35 5.10 11.71 17.15
C ASP A 35 4.98 10.57 16.15
N TRP A 36 5.48 10.79 14.95
CA TRP A 36 5.50 9.84 13.86
C TRP A 36 6.87 9.16 13.75
N THR A 37 6.88 7.86 13.76
CA THR A 37 8.06 7.09 13.40
C THR A 37 8.12 6.94 11.88
N TRP A 38 9.09 7.60 11.25
CA TRP A 38 9.29 7.56 9.80
C TRP A 38 10.16 6.37 9.42
N TYR A 39 9.65 5.55 8.52
CA TYR A 39 10.40 4.40 7.99
C TYR A 39 11.35 4.85 6.88
N LEU A 40 10.92 5.74 5.98
CA LEU A 40 11.75 6.31 4.94
C LEU A 40 12.36 7.64 5.40
N LYS A 41 13.62 7.58 5.84
CA LYS A 41 14.34 8.74 6.38
C LYS A 41 14.65 9.81 5.34
N THR A 42 14.50 9.51 4.05
CA THR A 42 14.79 10.40 2.92
C THR A 42 13.65 11.36 2.59
N LEU A 43 12.51 11.28 3.28
CA LEU A 43 11.37 12.15 3.05
C LEU A 43 11.63 13.57 3.51
N ASN A 44 11.35 14.54 2.65
CA ASN A 44 11.32 15.96 3.02
C ASN A 44 10.02 16.32 3.74
N GLU A 45 9.95 17.53 4.33
CA GLU A 45 8.82 17.95 5.15
C GLU A 45 7.49 18.00 4.36
N LYS A 46 7.51 18.43 3.09
CA LYS A 46 6.30 18.42 2.24
C LYS A 46 5.79 17.01 1.98
N GLN A 47 6.69 16.06 1.77
CA GLN A 47 6.35 14.66 1.59
C GLN A 47 5.78 14.06 2.89
N LYS A 48 6.38 14.37 4.04
CA LYS A 48 5.87 13.96 5.35
C LYS A 48 4.49 14.54 5.63
N GLU A 49 4.27 15.80 5.29
CA GLU A 49 2.95 16.44 5.40
C GLU A 49 1.91 15.73 4.53
N ALA A 50 2.25 15.38 3.28
CA ALA A 50 1.38 14.63 2.40
C ALA A 50 1.02 13.25 2.98
N VAL A 51 1.98 12.53 3.58
CA VAL A 51 1.73 11.25 4.27
C VAL A 51 0.79 11.45 5.45
N ARG A 52 1.03 12.45 6.31
CA ARG A 52 0.15 12.74 7.46
C ARG A 52 -1.28 12.96 7.00
N LYS A 53 -1.48 13.81 6.00
CA LYS A 53 -2.82 14.11 5.45
C LYS A 53 -3.47 12.86 4.85
N ALA A 54 -2.72 12.06 4.09
CA ALA A 54 -3.22 10.82 3.49
C ALA A 54 -3.68 9.80 4.55
N VAL A 55 -2.88 9.60 5.59
CA VAL A 55 -3.16 8.63 6.67
C VAL A 55 -4.27 9.11 7.60
N SER A 56 -4.43 10.41 7.77
CA SER A 56 -5.51 11.00 8.58
C SER A 56 -6.83 11.10 7.83
N SER A 57 -6.82 10.98 6.50
CA SER A 57 -8.03 11.07 5.71
C SER A 57 -8.97 9.89 5.94
N ASN A 58 -10.24 10.18 6.21
CA ASN A 58 -11.29 9.16 6.38
C ASN A 58 -12.10 8.90 5.09
N GLY A 59 -11.76 9.60 4.00
CA GLY A 59 -12.47 9.49 2.73
C GLY A 59 -11.50 9.43 1.55
N ILE A 60 -11.60 10.38 0.64
CA ILE A 60 -10.75 10.48 -0.54
C ILE A 60 -9.64 11.51 -0.26
N PHE A 61 -8.41 11.14 -0.54
CA PHE A 61 -7.26 12.03 -0.53
C PHE A 61 -6.62 12.05 -1.91
N LEU A 62 -6.46 13.23 -2.49
CA LEU A 62 -5.83 13.42 -3.80
C LEU A 62 -4.43 14.00 -3.62
N LEU A 63 -3.43 13.30 -4.15
CA LEU A 63 -2.05 13.75 -4.18
C LEU A 63 -1.61 14.01 -5.61
N GLN A 64 -1.47 15.27 -5.95
CA GLN A 64 -0.91 15.70 -7.23
C GLN A 64 0.53 16.19 -7.03
N SER A 65 1.43 15.71 -7.86
CA SER A 65 2.82 16.17 -7.84
C SER A 65 3.48 16.00 -9.21
N PRO A 66 4.42 16.87 -9.59
CA PRO A 66 5.21 16.73 -10.82
C PRO A 66 5.99 15.42 -10.88
N PRO A 67 6.44 14.99 -12.06
CA PRO A 67 7.37 13.88 -12.21
C PRO A 67 8.67 14.13 -11.39
N GLY A 68 9.25 13.06 -10.86
CA GLY A 68 10.55 13.15 -10.13
C GLY A 68 10.47 13.69 -8.69
N THR A 69 9.33 14.11 -8.20
CA THR A 69 9.18 14.69 -6.83
C THR A 69 9.11 13.67 -5.70
N GLY A 70 9.30 12.37 -5.99
CA GLY A 70 9.29 11.32 -4.99
C GLY A 70 7.90 10.79 -4.60
N LYS A 71 6.89 10.91 -5.48
CA LYS A 71 5.54 10.40 -5.26
C LYS A 71 5.51 8.95 -4.78
N THR A 72 6.34 8.09 -5.37
CA THR A 72 6.44 6.68 -5.00
C THR A 72 6.91 6.49 -3.55
N GLN A 73 7.79 7.36 -3.06
CA GLN A 73 8.24 7.33 -1.66
C GLN A 73 7.11 7.72 -0.70
N VAL A 74 6.31 8.73 -1.07
CA VAL A 74 5.13 9.13 -0.29
C VAL A 74 4.12 7.99 -0.23
N ILE A 75 3.88 7.30 -1.35
CA ILE A 75 2.98 6.14 -1.39
C ILE A 75 3.52 5.02 -0.49
N ALA A 76 4.80 4.66 -0.63
CA ALA A 76 5.41 3.60 0.17
C ALA A 76 5.37 3.88 1.68
N GLU A 77 5.67 5.12 2.08
CA GLU A 77 5.56 5.52 3.48
C GLU A 77 4.10 5.52 3.97
N THR A 78 3.16 6.01 3.16
CA THR A 78 1.73 5.97 3.49
C THR A 78 1.26 4.54 3.74
N VAL A 79 1.65 3.60 2.88
CA VAL A 79 1.36 2.16 3.05
C VAL A 79 1.93 1.64 4.37
N ALA A 80 3.19 1.95 4.66
CA ALA A 80 3.85 1.52 5.90
C ALA A 80 3.12 2.03 7.15
N GLN A 81 2.75 3.30 7.16
CA GLN A 81 2.01 3.90 8.27
C GLN A 81 0.60 3.30 8.43
N MET A 82 -0.08 3.00 7.33
CA MET A 82 -1.40 2.34 7.35
C MET A 82 -1.30 0.90 7.88
N VAL A 83 -0.29 0.13 7.45
CA VAL A 83 -0.05 -1.23 7.94
C VAL A 83 0.29 -1.22 9.43
N LYS A 84 1.11 -0.28 9.89
CA LYS A 84 1.39 -0.09 11.32
C LYS A 84 0.11 0.15 12.14
N LYS A 85 -0.89 0.82 11.54
CA LYS A 85 -2.22 0.99 12.14
C LYS A 85 -3.14 -0.24 11.98
N GLY A 86 -2.61 -1.40 11.58
CA GLY A 86 -3.35 -2.65 11.37
C GLY A 86 -4.27 -2.64 10.15
N LYS A 87 -4.08 -1.74 9.20
CA LYS A 87 -4.89 -1.66 7.98
C LYS A 87 -4.35 -2.56 6.89
N LYS A 88 -5.27 -3.14 6.10
CA LYS A 88 -4.94 -3.82 4.84
C LYS A 88 -5.01 -2.79 3.71
N VAL A 89 -3.96 -2.71 2.91
CA VAL A 89 -3.82 -1.71 1.85
C VAL A 89 -3.84 -2.37 0.49
N LEU A 90 -4.71 -1.90 -0.41
CA LEU A 90 -4.73 -2.29 -1.81
C LEU A 90 -4.07 -1.20 -2.65
N ILE A 91 -3.06 -1.58 -3.43
CA ILE A 91 -2.40 -0.70 -4.40
C ILE A 91 -2.85 -1.12 -5.80
N SER A 92 -3.36 -0.16 -6.56
CA SER A 92 -3.76 -0.36 -7.95
C SER A 92 -3.08 0.65 -8.85
N SER A 93 -2.67 0.22 -10.02
CA SER A 93 -2.05 1.08 -11.04
C SER A 93 -2.35 0.53 -12.44
N GLU A 94 -2.29 1.40 -13.41
CA GLU A 94 -2.44 1.07 -14.83
C GLU A 94 -1.30 0.17 -15.34
N THR A 95 -0.11 0.34 -14.78
CA THR A 95 1.08 -0.43 -15.17
C THR A 95 1.61 -1.30 -14.05
N HIS A 96 2.00 -2.51 -14.38
CA HIS A 96 2.64 -3.43 -13.45
C HIS A 96 3.93 -2.85 -12.85
N LYS A 97 4.73 -2.18 -13.67
CA LYS A 97 5.99 -1.57 -13.24
C LYS A 97 5.81 -0.49 -12.16
N ALA A 98 4.70 0.25 -12.19
CA ALA A 98 4.43 1.23 -11.15
C ALA A 98 4.17 0.58 -9.78
N ILE A 99 3.49 -0.58 -9.76
CA ILE A 99 3.28 -1.36 -8.52
C ILE A 99 4.61 -1.91 -8.03
N ASP A 100 5.43 -2.48 -8.91
CA ASP A 100 6.75 -3.01 -8.56
C ASP A 100 7.64 -1.94 -7.96
N ASN A 101 7.68 -0.75 -8.56
CA ASN A 101 8.42 0.40 -8.03
C ASN A 101 7.96 0.82 -6.62
N VAL A 102 6.69 0.66 -6.29
CA VAL A 102 6.21 0.90 -4.92
C VAL A 102 6.70 -0.21 -4.00
N PHE A 103 6.56 -1.48 -4.40
CA PHE A 103 6.95 -2.63 -3.59
C PHE A 103 8.43 -2.65 -3.26
N GLU A 104 9.29 -2.29 -4.21
CA GLU A 104 10.74 -2.17 -4.01
C GLU A 104 11.12 -1.08 -2.98
N ARG A 105 10.25 -0.08 -2.80
CA ARG A 105 10.46 1.03 -1.86
C ARG A 105 9.79 0.84 -0.52
N LEU A 106 8.97 -0.22 -0.35
CA LEU A 106 8.39 -0.52 0.94
C LEU A 106 9.48 -0.81 1.98
N PRO A 107 9.37 -0.28 3.19
CA PRO A 107 10.32 -0.61 4.25
C PRO A 107 10.23 -2.10 4.58
N LYS A 108 11.40 -2.71 4.79
CA LYS A 108 11.52 -4.14 5.14
C LYS A 108 11.25 -4.32 6.63
N ILE A 109 10.00 -4.34 7.01
CA ILE A 109 9.54 -4.59 8.37
C ILE A 109 8.61 -5.81 8.37
N ALA A 110 8.58 -6.53 9.48
CA ALA A 110 7.86 -7.81 9.58
C ALA A 110 6.35 -7.70 9.31
N GLU A 111 5.78 -6.54 9.59
CA GLU A 111 4.35 -6.28 9.42
C GLU A 111 3.94 -6.07 7.96
N ILE A 112 4.89 -5.77 7.07
CA ILE A 112 4.61 -5.55 5.65
C ILE A 112 4.91 -6.80 4.85
N VAL A 113 3.85 -7.48 4.43
CA VAL A 113 3.92 -8.61 3.50
C VAL A 113 3.27 -8.19 2.19
N PRO A 114 4.05 -7.74 1.20
CA PRO A 114 3.50 -7.34 -0.10
C PRO A 114 3.12 -8.58 -0.91
N VAL A 115 1.88 -8.63 -1.39
CA VAL A 115 1.36 -9.71 -2.23
C VAL A 115 0.89 -9.12 -3.55
N ARG A 116 1.37 -9.67 -4.66
CA ARG A 116 0.99 -9.24 -6.00
C ARG A 116 -0.06 -10.15 -6.60
N LEU A 117 -1.20 -9.58 -6.97
CA LEU A 117 -2.23 -10.28 -7.72
C LEU A 117 -1.94 -10.12 -9.23
N ILE A 118 -1.73 -11.25 -9.91
CA ILE A 118 -1.47 -11.31 -11.34
C ILE A 118 -2.66 -12.00 -12.01
N PRO A 119 -3.17 -11.49 -13.15
CA PRO A 119 -4.19 -12.18 -13.92
C PRO A 119 -3.69 -13.57 -14.37
N SER A 120 -4.54 -14.59 -14.29
CA SER A 120 -4.18 -15.99 -14.54
C SER A 120 -3.63 -16.29 -15.94
N ASN A 121 -3.83 -15.39 -16.90
CA ASN A 121 -3.33 -15.53 -18.28
C ASN A 121 -1.83 -15.20 -18.46
N ASN A 122 -1.18 -14.62 -17.46
CA ASN A 122 0.26 -14.29 -17.50
C ASN A 122 1.07 -15.29 -16.65
N LYS A 123 1.23 -16.51 -17.16
CA LYS A 123 1.95 -17.61 -16.49
C LYS A 123 3.49 -17.48 -16.45
N LYS A 124 4.08 -16.38 -16.85
CA LYS A 124 5.54 -16.17 -16.86
C LYS A 124 5.90 -14.92 -16.08
N ASN A 125 5.93 -15.00 -14.77
CA ASN A 125 6.74 -14.07 -14.00
C ASN A 125 7.12 -14.73 -12.67
N ASP A 126 8.39 -15.08 -12.54
CA ASP A 126 9.07 -15.37 -11.27
C ASP A 126 9.13 -14.06 -10.46
N ASN A 127 7.99 -13.58 -10.05
CA ASN A 127 7.91 -12.35 -9.26
C ASN A 127 7.99 -12.71 -7.78
N VAL A 128 8.95 -12.11 -7.11
CA VAL A 128 9.22 -12.29 -5.67
C VAL A 128 7.97 -12.03 -4.80
N PHE A 129 7.00 -11.27 -5.32
CA PHE A 129 5.74 -10.94 -4.64
C PHE A 129 4.56 -11.83 -5.06
N ASP A 130 4.80 -12.88 -5.84
CA ASP A 130 3.77 -13.87 -6.18
C ASP A 130 3.33 -14.62 -4.92
N PRO A 131 2.03 -14.80 -4.68
CA PRO A 131 1.53 -15.53 -3.51
C PRO A 131 2.15 -16.92 -3.35
N LYS A 132 2.33 -17.64 -4.44
CA LYS A 132 2.92 -18.98 -4.43
C LYS A 132 4.39 -18.91 -4.00
N PHE A 133 5.16 -17.99 -4.57
CA PHE A 133 6.57 -17.80 -4.21
C PHE A 133 6.73 -17.39 -2.74
N LEU A 134 5.85 -16.54 -2.22
CA LEU A 134 5.86 -16.14 -0.80
C LEU A 134 5.58 -17.33 0.12
N VAL A 135 4.63 -18.19 -0.23
CA VAL A 135 4.30 -19.40 0.52
C VAL A 135 5.47 -20.40 0.48
N ASP A 136 6.02 -20.65 -0.71
CA ASP A 136 7.16 -21.58 -0.88
C ASP A 136 8.39 -21.10 -0.08
N ASN A 137 8.72 -19.81 -0.13
CA ASN A 137 9.80 -19.23 0.67
C ASN A 137 9.53 -19.28 2.18
N PHE A 138 8.30 -19.11 2.60
CA PHE A 138 7.94 -19.23 4.02
C PHE A 138 8.21 -20.65 4.53
N TYR A 139 7.77 -21.67 3.81
CA TYR A 139 8.03 -23.08 4.17
C TYR A 139 9.52 -23.42 4.10
N PHE A 140 10.23 -22.94 3.09
CA PHE A 140 11.67 -23.14 2.97
C PHE A 140 12.43 -22.54 4.16
N ASN A 141 12.08 -21.32 4.58
CA ASN A 141 12.71 -20.68 5.73
C ASN A 141 12.43 -21.42 7.04
N ILE A 142 11.21 -21.93 7.24
CA ILE A 142 10.87 -22.76 8.39
C ILE A 142 11.72 -24.03 8.40
N SER A 143 11.76 -24.76 7.29
CA SER A 143 12.54 -26.00 7.16
C SER A 143 14.02 -25.77 7.45
N SER A 144 14.62 -24.76 6.83
CA SER A 144 16.04 -24.40 7.04
C SER A 144 16.35 -23.99 8.48
N ASN A 145 15.43 -23.28 9.14
CA ASN A 145 15.62 -22.90 10.53
C ASN A 145 15.50 -24.11 11.48
N MET A 146 14.62 -25.06 11.16
CA MET A 146 14.50 -26.32 11.92
C MET A 146 15.75 -27.18 11.77
N GLU A 147 16.31 -27.32 10.56
CA GLU A 147 17.54 -28.03 10.29
C GLU A 147 18.72 -27.46 11.12
N LYS A 148 18.89 -26.12 11.07
CA LYS A 148 19.90 -25.42 11.85
C LYS A 148 19.73 -25.57 13.37
N ALA A 149 18.49 -25.71 13.83
CA ALA A 149 18.21 -25.94 15.24
C ALA A 149 18.58 -27.36 15.65
N VAL A 150 18.35 -28.36 14.80
CA VAL A 150 18.74 -29.77 15.04
C VAL A 150 20.24 -29.93 15.03
N GLU A 151 21.00 -29.26 14.17
CA GLU A 151 22.45 -29.31 14.11
C GLU A 151 23.16 -28.73 15.36
N ARG A 152 22.45 -27.97 16.20
CA ARG A 152 23.00 -27.36 17.44
C ARG A 152 22.82 -28.21 18.68
N TYR A 153 22.18 -29.35 18.56
CA TYR A 153 22.02 -30.36 19.62
C TYR A 153 22.78 -31.66 19.29
#